data_af0170911dd4f8f2e8e1d88dab38fa6a
#
_entry.id   af0170911dd4f8f2e8e1d88dab38fa6a
#
_cell.length_a   1.000
_cell.length_b   1.000
_cell.length_c   1.000
_cell.angle_alpha   90.00
_cell.angle_beta   90.00
_cell.angle_gamma   90.00
#
_symmetry.space_group_name_H-M   'P 1'
#
loop_
_entity.id
_entity.type
_entity.pdbx_description
1 polymer ?
#
loop_
_entity_poly.entity_id
_entity_poly.type
_entity_poly.pdbx_seq_one_letter_code
_entity_poly.pdbx_strand_id
1 'polypeptide(L)'
;MEFVTGVKKKETLELSELLEAGRIGTEVRVNGAIHTIRDMGTVAFIILRKREGLVQCVYEEGVSKFSLKDVKEADTVEVSGMLEQSEKAPNGIEIRLGELKILSEPAEP
;
A
#
# COMPACT_ATOMS: atom_id res chain seq x y z
N MET A 1 25.77 1.02 -16.40
CA MET A 1 25.24 1.06 -16.10
C MET A 1 24.56 0.90 -15.93
N GLU A 2 24.50 1.07 -15.86
CA GLU A 2 23.81 1.10 -15.47
C GLU A 2 23.12 0.78 -15.30
N PHE A 3 23.18 0.79 -15.55
CA PHE A 3 22.42 0.58 -15.20
C PHE A 3 21.80 0.12 -14.79
N VAL A 4 21.78 -0.02 -14.95
CA VAL A 4 21.35 -0.40 -14.27
C VAL A 4 20.81 -0.34 -13.69
N THR A 5 20.88 0.17 -13.72
CA THR A 5 20.53 0.31 -12.96
C THR A 5 19.59 0.22 -12.67
N GLY A 6 19.48 0.40 -12.91
CA GLY A 6 18.66 0.40 -12.46
C GLY A 6 17.84 -0.09 -12.27
N VAL A 7 17.83 -0.46 -12.23
CA VAL A 7 17.13 -1.04 -11.85
C VAL A 7 16.65 -1.21 -10.97
N LYS A 8 16.82 -1.06 -10.61
CA LYS A 8 16.40 -1.30 -9.69
C LYS A 8 15.64 -0.83 -9.13
N LYS A 9 15.36 -0.51 -9.21
CA LYS A 9 14.61 -0.10 -8.62
C LYS A 9 13.50 -0.56 -8.14
N LYS A 10 13.27 -1.09 -7.91
CA LYS A 10 12.39 -1.63 -7.54
C LYS A 10 11.53 -1.63 -6.83
N GLU A 11 11.71 -1.29 -6.13
CA GLU A 11 10.63 -1.61 -6.40
C GLU A 11 9.55 -2.07 -5.52
N THR A 12 8.45 -2.59 -6.06
CA THR A 12 7.31 -2.96 -5.24
C THR A 12 7.52 -4.36 -4.66
N LEU A 13 7.04 -4.55 -3.42
CA LEU A 13 7.23 -5.79 -2.71
C LEU A 13 5.96 -6.63 -2.73
N GLU A 14 6.13 -7.95 -2.70
CA GLU A 14 5.03 -8.86 -2.54
C GLU A 14 4.78 -9.11 -1.05
N LEU A 15 3.64 -9.72 -0.73
CA LEU A 15 3.29 -9.95 0.66
C LEU A 15 4.36 -10.75 1.40
N SER A 16 4.88 -11.80 0.76
CA SER A 16 5.93 -12.60 1.40
C SER A 16 7.15 -11.78 1.74
N GLU A 17 7.46 -10.79 0.91
CA GLU A 17 8.61 -9.93 1.16
C GLU A 17 8.35 -8.96 2.30
N LEU A 18 7.09 -8.51 2.44
CA LEU A 18 6.73 -7.64 3.55
C LEU A 18 6.87 -8.35 4.89
N LEU A 19 6.70 -9.67 4.88
CA LEU A 19 6.75 -10.46 6.10
C LEU A 19 8.16 -10.90 6.47
N GLU A 20 9.16 -10.54 5.68
CA GLU A 20 10.53 -10.90 5.97
C GLU A 20 11.04 -10.18 7.21
N ALA A 21 11.94 -10.86 7.92
CA ALA A 21 12.56 -10.26 9.10
C ALA A 21 13.28 -8.99 8.72
N GLY A 22 13.14 -7.96 9.55
CA GLY A 22 13.82 -6.70 9.32
C GLY A 22 13.07 -5.70 8.47
N ARG A 23 11.93 -6.09 7.93
CA ARG A 23 11.13 -5.16 7.14
C ARG A 23 10.36 -4.16 7.98
N ILE A 24 9.92 -4.59 9.16
CA ILE A 24 9.15 -3.71 10.05
C ILE A 24 10.01 -2.50 10.40
N GLY A 25 9.42 -1.31 10.28
CA GLY A 25 10.12 -0.07 10.56
C GLY A 25 10.83 0.53 9.36
N THR A 26 10.70 -0.09 8.19
CA THR A 26 11.30 0.45 6.97
C THR A 26 10.24 0.97 6.04
N GLU A 27 10.64 1.87 5.16
CA GLU A 27 9.74 2.36 4.13
C GLU A 27 9.63 1.32 3.03
N VAL A 28 8.40 1.03 2.61
CA VAL A 28 8.15 0.00 1.61
C VAL A 28 7.27 0.57 0.51
N ARG A 29 7.27 -0.11 -0.62
CA ARG A 29 6.43 0.23 -1.76
C ARG A 29 5.72 -1.03 -2.22
N VAL A 30 4.40 -0.93 -2.37
CA VAL A 30 3.56 -2.09 -2.65
C VAL A 30 2.52 -1.71 -3.69
N ASN A 31 2.19 -2.62 -4.60
CA ASN A 31 1.08 -2.39 -5.50
C ASN A 31 0.02 -3.44 -5.30
N GLY A 32 -1.18 -3.13 -5.74
CA GLY A 32 -2.29 -4.06 -5.63
C GLY A 32 -3.59 -3.37 -5.96
N ALA A 33 -4.67 -4.16 -6.00
CA ALA A 33 -5.99 -3.63 -6.24
C ALA A 33 -6.63 -3.29 -4.89
N ILE A 34 -7.33 -2.17 -4.85
CA ILE A 34 -8.01 -1.79 -3.62
C ILE A 34 -9.23 -2.69 -3.44
N HIS A 35 -9.22 -3.44 -2.35
CA HIS A 35 -10.28 -4.37 -2.01
C HIS A 35 -11.42 -3.65 -1.29
N THR A 36 -11.10 -2.87 -0.26
CA THR A 36 -12.08 -2.07 0.46
C THR A 36 -11.42 -0.81 0.99
N ILE A 37 -12.26 0.19 1.25
CA ILE A 37 -11.85 1.43 1.90
C ILE A 37 -12.82 1.65 3.06
N ARG A 38 -12.28 1.77 4.28
CA ARG A 38 -13.07 2.07 5.47
C ARG A 38 -12.71 3.46 5.94
N ASP A 39 -13.57 4.41 5.63
CA ASP A 39 -13.34 5.81 5.96
C ASP A 39 -13.85 6.07 7.37
N MET A 40 -12.94 6.39 8.29
CA MET A 40 -13.27 6.64 9.69
C MET A 40 -13.15 8.12 10.04
N GLY A 41 -13.13 8.98 9.03
CA GLY A 41 -12.99 10.42 9.24
C GLY A 41 -11.56 10.84 8.95
N THR A 42 -10.79 11.17 9.97
CA THR A 42 -9.41 11.60 9.77
C THR A 42 -8.47 10.44 9.48
N VAL A 43 -8.93 9.22 9.70
CA VAL A 43 -8.16 8.00 9.44
C VAL A 43 -9.00 7.11 8.56
N ALA A 44 -8.37 6.40 7.64
CA ALA A 44 -9.06 5.43 6.81
C ALA A 44 -8.18 4.20 6.63
N PHE A 45 -8.81 3.05 6.49
CA PHE A 45 -8.11 1.81 6.22
C PHE A 45 -8.36 1.42 4.76
N ILE A 46 -7.27 1.28 4.02
CA ILE A 46 -7.32 0.86 2.62
C ILE A 46 -6.75 -0.54 2.57
N ILE A 47 -7.57 -1.50 2.20
CA ILE A 47 -7.13 -2.89 2.12
C ILE A 47 -6.78 -3.20 0.68
N LEU A 48 -5.55 -3.58 0.45
CA LEU A 48 -5.09 -3.97 -0.89
C LEU A 48 -5.19 -5.48 -1.02
N ARG A 49 -5.63 -5.92 -2.18
CA ARG A 49 -5.65 -7.35 -2.50
C ARG A 49 -4.47 -7.67 -3.38
N LYS A 50 -3.66 -8.60 -2.91
CA LYS A 50 -2.55 -9.14 -3.65
C LYS A 50 -2.80 -10.61 -3.90
N ARG A 51 -1.97 -11.20 -4.75
CA ARG A 51 -2.13 -12.63 -5.07
C ARG A 51 -2.09 -13.48 -3.81
N GLU A 52 -1.25 -13.13 -2.86
CA GLU A 52 -1.01 -13.95 -1.69
C GLU A 52 -1.92 -13.63 -0.51
N GLY A 53 -2.66 -12.54 -0.58
CA GLY A 53 -3.53 -12.16 0.51
C GLY A 53 -3.75 -10.67 0.58
N LEU A 54 -4.24 -10.21 1.72
CA LEU A 54 -4.61 -8.81 1.91
C LEU A 54 -3.54 -8.06 2.67
N VAL A 55 -3.34 -6.80 2.30
CA VAL A 55 -2.41 -5.91 2.99
C VAL A 55 -3.20 -4.69 3.44
N GLN A 56 -3.14 -4.38 4.73
CA GLN A 56 -3.82 -3.23 5.27
C GLN A 56 -2.94 -2.01 5.20
N CYS A 57 -3.51 -0.91 4.73
CA CYS A 57 -2.82 0.36 4.68
C CYS A 57 -3.62 1.38 5.47
N VAL A 58 -2.94 2.31 6.12
CA VAL A 58 -3.58 3.31 6.95
C VAL A 58 -3.36 4.68 6.32
N TYR A 59 -4.46 5.32 5.92
CA TYR A 59 -4.48 6.70 5.47
C TYR A 59 -4.71 7.59 6.68
N GLU A 60 -3.97 8.68 6.78
CA GLU A 60 -4.14 9.60 7.89
C GLU A 60 -4.13 11.02 7.34
N GLU A 61 -5.22 11.73 7.58
CA GLU A 61 -5.34 13.11 7.10
C GLU A 61 -4.24 13.97 7.70
N GLY A 62 -3.57 14.74 6.85
CA GLY A 62 -2.47 15.59 7.30
C GLY A 62 -1.12 14.91 7.29
N VAL A 63 -1.09 13.59 7.18
CA VAL A 63 0.15 12.82 7.13
C VAL A 63 0.32 12.20 5.76
N SER A 64 -0.71 11.53 5.27
CA SER A 64 -0.69 10.96 3.92
C SER A 64 -0.76 12.08 2.91
N LYS A 65 0.02 11.99 1.84
CA LYS A 65 0.22 13.08 0.90
C LYS A 65 -0.73 13.03 -0.28
N PHE A 66 -1.87 12.38 -0.11
CA PHE A 66 -2.88 12.31 -1.15
C PHE A 66 -4.24 12.46 -0.50
N SER A 67 -5.27 12.66 -1.32
CA SER A 67 -6.63 12.81 -0.82
C SER A 67 -7.36 11.49 -0.96
N LEU A 68 -8.05 11.07 0.10
CA LEU A 68 -8.83 9.86 0.06
C LEU A 68 -9.91 9.92 -1.01
N LYS A 69 -10.37 11.12 -1.34
CA LYS A 69 -11.40 11.31 -2.37
C LYS A 69 -10.96 10.86 -3.75
N ASP A 70 -9.65 10.80 -3.98
CA ASP A 70 -9.13 10.46 -5.29
C ASP A 70 -9.00 8.97 -5.51
N VAL A 71 -9.34 8.18 -4.51
CA VAL A 71 -9.09 6.74 -4.51
C VAL A 71 -10.41 6.01 -4.44
N LYS A 72 -10.56 4.95 -5.24
CA LYS A 72 -11.79 4.18 -5.29
C LYS A 72 -11.50 2.70 -5.17
N GLU A 73 -12.49 1.96 -4.68
CA GLU A 73 -12.38 0.50 -4.65
C GLU A 73 -12.19 -0.01 -6.07
N ALA A 74 -11.44 -1.08 -6.18
CA ALA A 74 -11.07 -1.73 -7.43
C ALA A 74 -10.01 -1.00 -8.25
N ASP A 75 -9.62 0.24 -7.86
CA ASP A 75 -8.44 0.87 -8.48
C ASP A 75 -7.21 -0.01 -8.24
N THR A 76 -6.32 -0.05 -9.22
CA THR A 76 -5.00 -0.64 -9.02
C THR A 76 -4.05 0.49 -8.68
N VAL A 77 -3.36 0.36 -7.57
CA VAL A 77 -2.55 1.46 -7.05
C VAL A 77 -1.17 0.96 -6.66
N GLU A 78 -0.25 1.91 -6.58
CA GLU A 78 1.05 1.70 -5.97
C GLU A 78 1.12 2.64 -4.77
N VAL A 79 1.40 2.08 -3.60
CA VAL A 79 1.47 2.86 -2.38
C VAL A 79 2.86 2.78 -1.80
N SER A 80 3.25 3.80 -1.06
CA SER A 80 4.51 3.77 -0.31
C SER A 80 4.25 4.31 1.08
N GLY A 81 4.97 3.78 2.03
CA GLY A 81 4.84 4.22 3.41
C GLY A 81 5.66 3.35 4.33
N MET A 82 5.46 3.55 5.61
CA MET A 82 6.22 2.87 6.64
C MET A 82 5.52 1.58 7.03
N LEU A 83 6.24 0.48 7.00
CA LEU A 83 5.69 -0.81 7.40
C LEU A 83 5.76 -0.94 8.91
N GLU A 84 4.63 -1.25 9.53
CA GLU A 84 4.52 -1.35 10.97
C GLU A 84 3.84 -2.66 11.35
N GLN A 85 4.13 -3.11 12.56
CA GLN A 85 3.46 -4.28 13.11
C GLN A 85 2.10 -3.87 13.64
N SER A 86 1.08 -4.70 13.38
CA SER A 86 -0.27 -4.42 13.86
C SER A 86 -0.98 -5.74 14.08
N GLU A 87 -1.28 -6.04 15.33
CA GLU A 87 -1.87 -7.33 15.70
C GLU A 87 -3.24 -7.55 15.07
N LYS A 88 -3.98 -6.48 14.84
CA LYS A 88 -5.34 -6.59 14.33
C LYS A 88 -5.43 -6.54 12.82
N ALA A 89 -4.32 -6.30 12.16
CA ALA A 89 -4.31 -6.21 10.71
C ALA A 89 -4.10 -7.58 10.10
N PRO A 90 -4.56 -7.80 8.85
CA PRO A 90 -4.26 -9.03 8.13
C PRO A 90 -2.75 -9.26 8.11
N ASN A 91 -2.35 -10.49 8.38
CA ASN A 91 -0.93 -10.88 8.39
C ASN A 91 -0.08 -10.17 9.43
N GLY A 92 -0.72 -9.43 10.34
CA GLY A 92 -0.01 -8.79 11.45
C GLY A 92 0.78 -7.56 11.09
N ILE A 93 0.57 -6.99 9.90
CA ILE A 93 1.31 -5.82 9.46
C ILE A 93 0.37 -4.79 8.85
N GLU A 94 0.81 -3.54 8.83
CA GLU A 94 0.10 -2.50 8.11
C GLU A 94 1.10 -1.49 7.58
N ILE A 95 0.71 -0.77 6.52
CA ILE A 95 1.55 0.26 5.93
C ILE A 95 0.92 1.61 6.26
N ARG A 96 1.67 2.46 6.95
CA ARG A 96 1.23 3.82 7.22
C ARG A 96 1.54 4.63 5.97
N LEU A 97 0.51 5.00 5.25
CA LEU A 97 0.64 5.54 3.90
C LEU A 97 1.22 6.94 3.87
N GLY A 98 2.23 7.14 3.03
CA GLY A 98 2.71 8.45 2.67
C GLY A 98 2.17 8.86 1.33
N GLU A 99 2.38 8.04 0.30
CA GLU A 99 1.98 8.39 -1.05
C GLU A 99 1.20 7.26 -1.70
N LEU A 100 0.41 7.63 -2.68
CA LEU A 100 -0.38 6.67 -3.44
C LEU A 100 -0.46 7.16 -4.88
N LYS A 101 -0.27 6.24 -5.81
CA LYS A 101 -0.36 6.51 -7.23
C LYS A 101 -1.35 5.54 -7.84
N ILE A 102 -2.29 6.06 -8.60
CA ILE A 102 -3.26 5.22 -9.28
C ILE A 102 -2.64 4.74 -10.57
N LEU A 103 -2.55 3.43 -10.73
CA LEU A 103 -1.95 2.81 -11.91
C LEU A 103 -2.99 2.56 -12.98
N SER A 104 -4.18 2.12 -12.58
CA SER A 104 -5.27 1.96 -13.53
C SER A 104 -6.58 1.94 -12.77
N GLU A 105 -7.62 2.37 -13.46
CA GLU A 105 -8.97 2.36 -12.92
C GLU A 105 -9.73 1.18 -13.47
N PRO A 106 -10.79 0.73 -12.77
CA PRO A 106 -11.58 -0.38 -13.29
C PRO A 106 -12.19 -0.02 -14.64
N ALA A 107 -12.34 -1.03 -15.48
CA ALA A 107 -13.01 -0.83 -16.77
C ALA A 107 -14.45 -0.43 -16.52
N GLU A 108 -14.96 0.40 -17.39
CA GLU A 108 -16.36 0.79 -17.31
C GLU A 108 -17.24 -0.41 -17.62
N PRO A 109 -18.34 -0.58 -16.90
CA PRO A 109 -19.25 -1.69 -17.19
C PRO A 109 -19.98 -1.50 -18.50
#